data_1e7313bdab5660499ae755c7b047cc4b
#
_entry.id   1e7313bdab5660499ae755c7b047cc4b
#
_cell.length_a   1.000
_cell.length_b   1.000
_cell.length_c   1.000
_cell.angle_alpha   90.00
_cell.angle_beta   90.00
_cell.angle_gamma   90.00
#
_symmetry.space_group_name_H-M   'P 1'
#
loop_
_entity.id
_entity.type
_entity.pdbx_description
1 polymer ?
#
loop_
_entity_poly.entity_id
_entity_poly.type
_entity_poly.pdbx_seq_one_letter_code
_entity_poly.pdbx_strand_id
1 'polypeptide(L)'
;MLETPALQRNATLPAPLDTRYQVETPEGIDLPLRPAGLMPRSLAFAIDLGIRGLVLGLLFLSLAFFGELGIGLGSILLFVISWWYMVLFEVLNQGRSPGKQIMGLRVVQDDGRPIGWSASLIRNLLRFVDMLPFAYAFGAISCLQHPTFKRLGDLAAGTLVVYREQPVKRPALPSVQPIRPPFALSLNEQRAVLSFAERQAELSPARVNELAAILAAPLKVQAPNAVVELNGIARGLLGPT
;
A
#
# COMPACT_ATOMS: atom_id res chain seq x y z
N MET A 1 15.81 10.53 48.48
CA MET A 1 15.72 9.39 47.54
C MET A 1 14.22 9.11 47.35
N LEU A 2 13.62 9.67 46.33
CA LEU A 2 12.21 9.46 45.97
C LEU A 2 12.23 8.71 44.62
N GLU A 3 11.95 7.42 44.66
CA GLU A 3 11.75 6.60 43.50
C GLU A 3 10.48 7.02 42.78
N THR A 4 10.62 7.45 41.55
CA THR A 4 9.51 7.73 40.64
C THR A 4 8.95 6.39 40.17
N PRO A 5 7.68 6.04 40.35
CA PRO A 5 7.12 4.81 39.85
C PRO A 5 7.05 4.87 38.33
N ALA A 6 7.74 3.93 37.69
CA ALA A 6 7.61 3.67 36.26
C ALA A 6 6.15 3.39 35.90
N LEU A 7 5.53 4.27 35.16
CA LEU A 7 4.20 4.09 34.60
C LEU A 7 4.21 2.85 33.70
N GLN A 8 3.69 1.76 34.22
CA GLN A 8 3.36 0.56 33.45
C GLN A 8 2.29 0.92 32.42
N ARG A 9 2.74 1.20 31.21
CA ARG A 9 1.89 1.39 30.05
C ARG A 9 1.53 0.04 29.42
N ASN A 10 0.92 -0.85 30.21
CA ASN A 10 0.32 -2.09 29.71
C ASN A 10 -1.21 -1.93 29.69
N ALA A 11 -1.71 -0.99 28.92
CA ALA A 11 -3.07 -1.11 28.41
C ALA A 11 -2.98 -1.99 27.15
N THR A 12 -3.15 -3.30 27.32
CA THR A 12 -3.47 -4.21 26.21
C THR A 12 -4.82 -3.77 25.64
N LEU A 13 -4.76 -2.85 24.69
CA LEU A 13 -5.92 -2.59 23.84
C LEU A 13 -6.32 -3.93 23.24
N PRO A 14 -7.63 -4.29 23.25
CA PRO A 14 -8.08 -5.51 22.62
C PRO A 14 -7.56 -5.49 21.17
N ALA A 15 -6.94 -6.60 20.74
CA ALA A 15 -6.41 -6.72 19.37
C ALA A 15 -7.51 -6.30 18.41
N PRO A 16 -7.31 -5.30 17.56
CA PRO A 16 -8.33 -4.88 16.63
C PRO A 16 -8.72 -6.09 15.78
N LEU A 17 -10.01 -6.33 15.62
CA LEU A 17 -10.58 -7.39 14.77
C LEU A 17 -10.17 -7.23 13.29
N ASP A 18 -9.38 -6.24 12.99
CA ASP A 18 -8.86 -5.91 11.66
C ASP A 18 -7.48 -6.55 11.47
N THR A 19 -7.27 -7.20 10.33
CA THR A 19 -6.03 -7.87 9.90
C THR A 19 -4.89 -6.85 9.65
N ARG A 20 -4.76 -5.82 10.48
CA ARG A 20 -3.67 -4.85 10.40
C ARG A 20 -2.48 -5.36 11.19
N TYR A 21 -1.36 -5.46 10.53
CA TYR A 21 -0.08 -5.82 11.12
C TYR A 21 0.75 -4.54 11.28
N GLN A 22 1.12 -4.20 12.51
CA GLN A 22 1.98 -3.05 12.78
C GLN A 22 3.44 -3.49 12.65
N VAL A 23 4.17 -2.76 11.83
CA VAL A 23 5.60 -2.93 11.63
C VAL A 23 6.28 -1.66 12.09
N GLU A 24 7.19 -1.80 13.05
CA GLU A 24 8.07 -0.70 13.43
C GLU A 24 9.20 -0.58 12.40
N THR A 25 9.31 0.58 11.76
CA THR A 25 10.42 0.85 10.84
C THR A 25 11.71 1.13 11.61
N PRO A 26 12.90 1.02 10.98
CA PRO A 26 14.17 1.36 11.63
C PRO A 26 14.20 2.78 12.21
N GLU A 27 13.37 3.66 11.69
CA GLU A 27 13.21 5.05 12.14
C GLU A 27 12.24 5.20 13.34
N GLY A 28 11.71 4.08 13.88
CA GLY A 28 10.78 4.07 15.01
C GLY A 28 9.35 4.51 14.66
N ILE A 29 8.94 4.39 13.39
CA ILE A 29 7.60 4.74 12.93
C ILE A 29 6.76 3.47 12.81
N ASP A 30 5.60 3.43 13.46
CA ASP A 30 4.64 2.34 13.30
C ASP A 30 3.89 2.43 11.97
N LEU A 31 4.16 1.48 11.09
CA LEU A 31 3.50 1.35 9.79
C LEU A 31 2.40 0.29 9.87
N PRO A 32 1.12 0.67 9.76
CA PRO A 32 0.03 -0.29 9.70
C PRO A 32 0.00 -0.93 8.30
N LEU A 33 0.44 -2.17 8.17
CA LEU A 33 0.37 -2.94 6.94
C LEU A 33 -0.86 -3.85 6.96
N ARG A 34 -1.48 -4.05 5.79
CA ARG A 34 -2.60 -4.99 5.62
C ARG A 34 -2.10 -6.22 4.84
N PRO A 35 -1.78 -7.35 5.51
CA PRO A 35 -1.37 -8.57 4.83
C PRO A 35 -2.45 -9.09 3.89
N ALA A 36 -2.03 -9.54 2.71
CA ALA A 36 -2.93 -10.14 1.74
C ALA A 36 -3.11 -11.64 2.04
N GLY A 37 -4.35 -12.06 2.16
CA GLY A 37 -4.71 -13.47 2.34
C GLY A 37 -4.39 -14.35 1.11
N LEU A 38 -4.69 -15.64 1.21
CA LEU A 38 -4.39 -16.63 0.17
C LEU A 38 -5.09 -16.31 -1.16
N MET A 39 -6.40 -15.99 -1.13
CA MET A 39 -7.21 -15.79 -2.36
C MET A 39 -6.71 -14.67 -3.27
N PRO A 40 -6.49 -13.42 -2.80
CA PRO A 40 -5.99 -12.36 -3.67
C PRO A 40 -4.59 -12.66 -4.24
N ARG A 41 -3.75 -13.39 -3.49
CA ARG A 41 -2.42 -13.83 -3.94
C ARG A 41 -2.52 -14.90 -5.04
N SER A 42 -3.45 -15.85 -4.90
CA SER A 42 -3.70 -16.89 -5.91
C SER A 42 -4.25 -16.29 -7.20
N LEU A 43 -5.18 -15.35 -7.11
CA LEU A 43 -5.71 -14.65 -8.28
C LEU A 43 -4.63 -13.82 -8.98
N ALA A 44 -3.81 -13.08 -8.23
CA ALA A 44 -2.69 -12.35 -8.81
C ALA A 44 -1.72 -13.28 -9.54
N PHE A 45 -1.42 -14.45 -8.95
CA PHE A 45 -0.56 -15.44 -9.59
C PHE A 45 -1.20 -16.05 -10.84
N ALA A 46 -2.50 -16.35 -10.83
CA ALA A 46 -3.22 -16.87 -11.99
C ALA A 46 -3.22 -15.86 -13.16
N ILE A 47 -3.39 -14.56 -12.87
CA ILE A 47 -3.28 -13.49 -13.86
C ILE A 47 -1.86 -13.45 -14.47
N ASP A 48 -0.83 -13.47 -13.62
CA ASP A 48 0.57 -13.48 -14.07
C ASP A 48 0.87 -14.73 -14.91
N LEU A 49 0.33 -15.89 -14.54
CA LEU A 49 0.46 -17.13 -15.30
C LEU A 49 -0.21 -17.02 -16.67
N GLY A 50 -1.40 -16.43 -16.74
CA GLY A 50 -2.12 -16.17 -17.98
C GLY A 50 -1.35 -15.23 -18.93
N ILE A 51 -0.90 -14.08 -18.40
CA ILE A 51 -0.11 -13.10 -19.18
C ILE A 51 1.17 -13.75 -19.71
N ARG A 52 1.92 -14.41 -18.83
CA ARG A 52 3.15 -15.09 -19.21
C ARG A 52 2.91 -16.22 -20.20
N GLY A 53 1.88 -17.03 -20.00
CA GLY A 53 1.50 -18.12 -20.89
C GLY A 53 1.13 -17.62 -22.29
N LEU A 54 0.38 -16.53 -22.37
CA LEU A 54 0.03 -15.90 -23.65
C LEU A 54 1.27 -15.39 -24.39
N VAL A 55 2.14 -14.63 -23.71
CA VAL A 55 3.36 -14.06 -24.30
C VAL A 55 4.29 -15.17 -24.77
N LEU A 56 4.53 -16.20 -23.93
CA LEU A 56 5.38 -17.33 -24.27
C LEU A 56 4.78 -18.19 -25.36
N GLY A 57 3.46 -18.41 -25.36
CA GLY A 57 2.78 -19.16 -26.41
C GLY A 57 2.89 -18.50 -27.77
N LEU A 58 2.67 -17.17 -27.86
CA LEU A 58 2.84 -16.42 -29.10
C LEU A 58 4.30 -16.41 -29.58
N LEU A 59 5.24 -16.23 -28.65
CA LEU A 59 6.66 -16.28 -28.95
C LEU A 59 7.07 -17.65 -29.48
N PHE A 60 6.67 -18.72 -28.81
CA PHE A 60 6.98 -20.09 -29.23
C PHE A 60 6.38 -20.42 -30.61
N LEU A 61 5.12 -20.01 -30.84
CA LEU A 61 4.46 -20.19 -32.13
C LEU A 61 5.20 -19.45 -33.25
N SER A 62 5.65 -18.22 -33.01
CA SER A 62 6.42 -17.46 -34.01
C SER A 62 7.78 -18.09 -34.31
N LEU A 63 8.46 -18.63 -33.31
CA LEU A 63 9.75 -19.26 -33.43
C LEU A 63 9.66 -20.66 -34.12
N ALA A 64 8.52 -21.34 -33.97
CA ALA A 64 8.30 -22.65 -34.61
C ALA A 64 8.41 -22.61 -36.14
N PHE A 65 8.18 -21.45 -36.77
CA PHE A 65 8.38 -21.28 -38.24
C PHE A 65 9.84 -21.45 -38.67
N PHE A 66 10.81 -21.37 -37.75
CA PHE A 66 12.23 -21.57 -38.03
C PHE A 66 12.70 -23.02 -37.82
N GLY A 67 11.76 -23.96 -37.68
CA GLY A 67 12.05 -25.39 -37.52
C GLY A 67 12.75 -25.70 -36.19
N GLU A 68 13.68 -26.67 -36.20
CA GLU A 68 14.37 -27.16 -35.00
C GLU A 68 15.13 -26.05 -34.23
N LEU A 69 15.76 -25.14 -34.95
CA LEU A 69 16.45 -23.99 -34.33
C LEU A 69 15.48 -23.09 -33.57
N GLY A 70 14.31 -22.84 -34.14
CA GLY A 70 13.26 -22.06 -33.51
C GLY A 70 12.72 -22.72 -32.25
N ILE A 71 12.51 -24.03 -32.28
CA ILE A 71 12.06 -24.82 -31.11
C ILE A 71 13.12 -24.79 -30.01
N GLY A 72 14.39 -24.96 -30.34
CA GLY A 72 15.50 -24.89 -29.39
C GLY A 72 15.60 -23.52 -28.72
N LEU A 73 15.58 -22.45 -29.51
CA LEU A 73 15.61 -21.08 -29.00
C LEU A 73 14.37 -20.75 -28.17
N GLY A 74 13.19 -21.17 -28.60
CA GLY A 74 11.93 -21.02 -27.87
C GLY A 74 11.96 -21.68 -26.50
N SER A 75 12.55 -22.87 -26.41
CA SER A 75 12.70 -23.60 -25.15
C SER A 75 13.62 -22.87 -24.16
N ILE A 76 14.74 -22.33 -24.65
CA ILE A 76 15.65 -21.49 -23.81
C ILE A 76 14.93 -20.23 -23.32
N LEU A 77 14.23 -19.53 -24.19
CA LEU A 77 13.50 -18.32 -23.84
C LEU A 77 12.37 -18.62 -22.84
N LEU A 78 11.64 -19.72 -23.04
CA LEU A 78 10.63 -20.19 -22.13
C LEU A 78 11.22 -20.42 -20.71
N PHE A 79 12.37 -21.07 -20.62
CA PHE A 79 13.07 -21.28 -19.36
C PHE A 79 13.47 -19.95 -18.73
N VAL A 80 14.20 -19.10 -19.43
CA VAL A 80 14.71 -17.82 -18.93
C VAL A 80 13.55 -16.91 -18.46
N ILE A 81 12.54 -16.73 -19.30
CA ILE A 81 11.39 -15.88 -18.95
C ILE A 81 10.62 -16.45 -17.76
N SER A 82 10.42 -17.78 -17.70
CA SER A 82 9.70 -18.41 -16.60
C SER A 82 10.38 -18.19 -15.24
N TRP A 83 11.71 -18.16 -15.22
CA TRP A 83 12.49 -17.92 -14.01
C TRP A 83 12.56 -16.44 -13.62
N TRP A 84 12.88 -15.58 -14.60
CA TRP A 84 13.21 -14.19 -14.34
C TRP A 84 11.99 -13.25 -14.29
N TYR A 85 10.89 -13.64 -14.91
CA TYR A 85 9.68 -12.81 -14.97
C TYR A 85 9.30 -12.20 -13.63
N MET A 86 9.09 -13.05 -12.62
CA MET A 86 8.66 -12.57 -11.31
C MET A 86 9.74 -11.78 -10.59
N VAL A 87 11.01 -12.22 -10.69
CA VAL A 87 12.14 -11.54 -10.03
C VAL A 87 12.30 -10.13 -10.59
N LEU A 88 12.32 -10.00 -11.91
CA LEU A 88 12.47 -8.69 -12.57
C LEU A 88 11.33 -7.74 -12.22
N PHE A 89 10.08 -8.22 -12.32
CA PHE A 89 8.95 -7.37 -11.98
C PHE A 89 8.92 -6.99 -10.49
N GLU A 90 9.23 -7.89 -9.58
CA GLU A 90 9.27 -7.58 -8.15
C GLU A 90 10.36 -6.56 -7.82
N VAL A 91 11.54 -6.67 -8.41
CA VAL A 91 12.65 -5.75 -8.09
C VAL A 91 12.50 -4.41 -8.81
N LEU A 92 12.23 -4.43 -10.12
CA LEU A 92 12.18 -3.20 -10.92
C LEU A 92 10.89 -2.40 -10.73
N ASN A 93 9.81 -3.04 -10.29
CA ASN A 93 8.50 -2.43 -10.15
C ASN A 93 8.01 -2.40 -8.68
N GLN A 94 8.90 -2.13 -7.74
CA GLN A 94 8.58 -1.93 -6.31
C GLN A 94 7.75 -3.06 -5.68
N GLY A 95 8.12 -4.31 -5.91
CA GLY A 95 7.44 -5.49 -5.37
C GLY A 95 6.17 -5.91 -6.11
N ARG A 96 5.96 -5.45 -7.36
CA ARG A 96 4.71 -5.65 -8.07
C ARG A 96 4.91 -6.35 -9.41
N SER A 97 4.30 -7.52 -9.60
CA SER A 97 4.06 -8.10 -10.91
C SER A 97 2.77 -7.51 -11.54
N PRO A 98 2.54 -7.67 -12.84
CA PRO A 98 1.29 -7.23 -13.48
C PRO A 98 0.03 -7.76 -12.78
N GLY A 99 -0.02 -9.03 -12.43
CA GLY A 99 -1.15 -9.61 -11.70
C GLY A 99 -1.31 -9.01 -10.29
N LYS A 100 -0.21 -8.78 -9.58
CA LYS A 100 -0.25 -8.09 -8.29
C LYS A 100 -0.72 -6.63 -8.41
N GLN A 101 -0.35 -5.93 -9.47
CA GLN A 101 -0.83 -4.57 -9.72
C GLN A 101 -2.34 -4.53 -9.91
N ILE A 102 -2.89 -5.45 -10.71
CA ILE A 102 -4.35 -5.56 -10.95
C ILE A 102 -5.09 -5.84 -9.64
N MET A 103 -4.52 -6.69 -8.78
CA MET A 103 -5.10 -7.03 -7.48
C MET A 103 -4.80 -6.01 -6.37
N GLY A 104 -4.09 -4.92 -6.67
CA GLY A 104 -3.71 -3.92 -5.68
C GLY A 104 -2.73 -4.44 -4.63
N LEU A 105 -1.87 -5.40 -4.96
CA LEU A 105 -0.90 -6.02 -4.06
C LEU A 105 0.53 -5.55 -4.33
N ARG A 106 1.34 -5.56 -3.28
CA ARG A 106 2.80 -5.38 -3.39
C ARG A 106 3.54 -6.28 -2.41
N VAL A 107 4.78 -6.59 -2.72
CA VAL A 107 5.71 -7.28 -1.82
C VAL A 107 6.59 -6.25 -1.15
N VAL A 108 6.76 -6.39 0.16
CA VAL A 108 7.67 -5.59 0.97
C VAL A 108 8.53 -6.51 1.84
N GLN A 109 9.62 -6.01 2.37
CA GLN A 109 10.35 -6.68 3.44
C GLN A 109 9.57 -6.58 4.75
N ASP A 110 9.93 -7.40 5.73
CA ASP A 110 9.25 -7.43 7.04
C ASP A 110 9.33 -6.10 7.80
N ASP A 111 10.29 -5.26 7.47
CA ASP A 111 10.48 -3.89 7.97
C ASP A 111 9.78 -2.80 7.12
N GLY A 112 8.97 -3.20 6.14
CA GLY A 112 8.23 -2.28 5.26
C GLY A 112 9.04 -1.74 4.07
N ARG A 113 10.35 -2.02 3.98
CA ARG A 113 11.19 -1.57 2.86
C ARG A 113 10.83 -2.28 1.54
N PRO A 114 11.16 -1.68 0.38
CA PRO A 114 11.01 -2.34 -0.91
C PRO A 114 11.84 -3.63 -0.98
N ILE A 115 11.33 -4.63 -1.72
CA ILE A 115 12.02 -5.91 -1.89
C ILE A 115 13.30 -5.74 -2.72
N GLY A 116 14.40 -6.37 -2.26
CA GLY A 116 15.67 -6.43 -2.96
C GLY A 116 15.83 -7.68 -3.83
N TRP A 117 16.92 -7.75 -4.59
CA TRP A 117 17.24 -8.87 -5.49
C TRP A 117 17.33 -10.20 -4.76
N SER A 118 18.07 -10.26 -3.66
CA SER A 118 18.27 -11.51 -2.88
C SER A 118 16.96 -12.06 -2.35
N ALA A 119 16.13 -11.23 -1.74
CA ALA A 119 14.85 -11.65 -1.21
C ALA A 119 13.90 -12.12 -2.32
N SER A 120 13.85 -11.43 -3.47
CA SER A 120 13.05 -11.84 -4.61
C SER A 120 13.53 -13.17 -5.21
N LEU A 121 14.84 -13.37 -5.33
CA LEU A 121 15.40 -14.64 -5.81
C LEU A 121 15.04 -15.81 -4.89
N ILE A 122 15.26 -15.67 -3.57
CA ILE A 122 14.93 -16.70 -2.58
C ILE A 122 13.45 -17.08 -2.65
N ARG A 123 12.56 -16.09 -2.67
CA ARG A 123 11.10 -16.31 -2.78
C ARG A 123 10.70 -17.08 -4.03
N ASN A 124 11.31 -16.72 -5.16
CA ASN A 124 10.96 -17.32 -6.45
C ASN A 124 11.60 -18.69 -6.61
N LEU A 125 12.78 -18.94 -6.03
CA LEU A 125 13.39 -20.25 -5.97
C LEU A 125 12.55 -21.22 -5.11
N LEU A 126 12.16 -20.81 -3.90
CA LEU A 126 11.33 -21.63 -3.01
C LEU A 126 9.90 -21.84 -3.52
N ARG A 127 9.48 -21.15 -4.56
CA ARG A 127 8.19 -21.41 -5.21
C ARG A 127 8.04 -22.85 -5.69
N PHE A 128 9.14 -23.51 -6.10
CA PHE A 128 9.10 -24.92 -6.45
C PHE A 128 8.75 -25.81 -5.27
N VAL A 129 9.24 -25.48 -4.07
CA VAL A 129 8.90 -26.18 -2.83
C VAL A 129 7.43 -25.91 -2.47
N ASP A 130 6.98 -24.67 -2.62
CA ASP A 130 5.58 -24.30 -2.39
C ASP A 130 4.60 -25.09 -3.31
N MET A 131 5.04 -25.47 -4.52
CA MET A 131 4.23 -26.24 -5.49
C MET A 131 4.02 -27.70 -5.09
N LEU A 132 4.84 -28.25 -4.22
CA LEU A 132 4.76 -29.64 -3.78
C LEU A 132 3.60 -29.84 -2.77
N PRO A 133 3.06 -31.08 -2.64
CA PRO A 133 3.19 -32.17 -3.59
C PRO A 133 2.42 -31.94 -4.87
N PHE A 134 1.34 -31.13 -4.84
CA PHE A 134 0.54 -30.71 -6.01
C PHE A 134 -0.10 -29.35 -5.76
N ALA A 135 -0.25 -28.55 -6.83
CA ALA A 135 -1.07 -27.34 -6.87
C ALA A 135 -0.82 -26.32 -5.73
N TYR A 136 0.43 -26.11 -5.33
CA TYR A 136 0.81 -25.19 -4.24
C TYR A 136 0.30 -25.59 -2.84
N ALA A 137 0.15 -26.87 -2.56
CA ALA A 137 -0.38 -27.35 -1.28
C ALA A 137 0.45 -26.86 -0.09
N PHE A 138 1.79 -27.02 -0.11
CA PHE A 138 2.65 -26.53 0.97
C PHE A 138 2.60 -25.01 1.14
N GLY A 139 2.61 -24.27 0.03
CA GLY A 139 2.48 -22.81 0.07
C GLY A 139 1.14 -22.36 0.63
N ALA A 140 0.05 -23.05 0.29
CA ALA A 140 -1.28 -22.75 0.83
C ALA A 140 -1.40 -23.08 2.32
N ILE A 141 -0.93 -24.25 2.76
CA ILE A 141 -0.93 -24.67 4.18
C ILE A 141 -0.11 -23.68 5.01
N SER A 142 1.12 -23.37 4.58
CA SER A 142 1.97 -22.39 5.26
C SER A 142 1.30 -21.02 5.36
N CYS A 143 0.67 -20.57 4.27
CA CYS A 143 -0.04 -19.30 4.21
C CYS A 143 -1.24 -19.24 5.17
N LEU A 144 -1.98 -20.33 5.32
CA LEU A 144 -3.17 -20.39 6.20
C LEU A 144 -2.80 -20.54 7.68
N GLN A 145 -1.65 -21.18 7.98
CA GLN A 145 -1.19 -21.37 9.37
C GLN A 145 -0.46 -20.14 9.93
N HIS A 146 0.04 -19.26 9.06
CA HIS A 146 0.80 -18.10 9.53
C HIS A 146 -0.11 -16.88 9.74
N PRO A 147 0.00 -16.14 10.86
CA PRO A 147 -0.89 -15.00 11.19
C PRO A 147 -0.84 -13.87 10.17
N THR A 148 0.26 -13.71 9.44
CA THR A 148 0.44 -12.72 8.38
C THR A 148 0.38 -13.32 6.97
N PHE A 149 -0.17 -14.54 6.83
CA PHE A 149 -0.34 -15.25 5.56
C PHE A 149 0.95 -15.41 4.75
N LYS A 150 2.08 -15.70 5.41
CA LYS A 150 3.36 -15.94 4.74
C LYS A 150 3.44 -17.38 4.22
N ARG A 151 3.87 -17.55 2.96
CA ARG A 151 4.27 -18.84 2.41
C ARG A 151 5.73 -19.14 2.77
N LEU A 152 6.21 -20.37 2.50
CA LEU A 152 7.59 -20.77 2.82
C LEU A 152 8.64 -19.84 2.20
N GLY A 153 8.45 -19.46 0.93
CA GLY A 153 9.34 -18.50 0.27
C GLY A 153 9.33 -17.11 0.92
N ASP A 154 8.20 -16.66 1.46
CA ASP A 154 8.09 -15.38 2.17
C ASP A 154 8.80 -15.42 3.51
N LEU A 155 8.67 -16.53 4.24
CA LEU A 155 9.34 -16.76 5.53
C LEU A 155 10.87 -16.77 5.37
N ALA A 156 11.38 -17.53 4.40
CA ALA A 156 12.82 -17.63 4.16
C ALA A 156 13.46 -16.32 3.67
N ALA A 157 12.68 -15.48 2.97
CA ALA A 157 13.15 -14.22 2.42
C ALA A 157 12.89 -13.00 3.32
N GLY A 158 12.23 -13.18 4.49
CA GLY A 158 11.86 -12.06 5.38
C GLY A 158 10.96 -11.04 4.67
N THR A 159 9.89 -11.50 4.02
CA THR A 159 9.03 -10.64 3.20
C THR A 159 7.55 -10.86 3.50
N LEU A 160 6.76 -9.86 3.14
CA LEU A 160 5.32 -9.83 3.34
C LEU A 160 4.62 -9.34 2.06
N VAL A 161 3.50 -9.97 1.71
CA VAL A 161 2.62 -9.47 0.64
C VAL A 161 1.50 -8.67 1.27
N VAL A 162 1.38 -7.40 0.89
CA VAL A 162 0.42 -6.47 1.48
C VAL A 162 -0.46 -5.85 0.41
N TYR A 163 -1.64 -5.39 0.82
CA TYR A 163 -2.44 -4.50 -0.01
C TYR A 163 -1.73 -3.16 -0.16
N ARG A 164 -1.75 -2.61 -1.36
CA ARG A 164 -1.30 -1.26 -1.60
C ARG A 164 -2.31 -0.30 -0.98
N GLU A 165 -1.86 0.52 -0.06
CA GLU A 165 -2.65 1.67 0.35
C GLU A 165 -2.82 2.59 -0.86
N GLN A 166 -4.07 2.76 -1.28
CA GLN A 166 -4.35 3.83 -2.22
C GLN A 166 -4.07 5.14 -1.48
N PRO A 167 -3.28 6.04 -2.07
CA PRO A 167 -3.15 7.36 -1.49
C PRO A 167 -4.57 7.89 -1.31
N VAL A 168 -4.91 8.23 -0.07
CA VAL A 168 -6.19 8.88 0.21
C VAL A 168 -6.22 10.08 -0.73
N LYS A 169 -7.14 10.07 -1.70
CA LYS A 169 -7.36 11.23 -2.56
C LYS A 169 -7.73 12.35 -1.61
N ARG A 170 -6.76 13.22 -1.32
CA ARG A 170 -7.07 14.41 -0.56
C ARG A 170 -8.12 15.16 -1.37
N PRO A 171 -9.29 15.45 -0.78
CA PRO A 171 -10.30 16.24 -1.47
C PRO A 171 -9.62 17.51 -1.97
N ALA A 172 -9.89 17.89 -3.21
CA ALA A 172 -9.35 19.12 -3.75
C ALA A 172 -9.91 20.29 -2.91
N LEU A 173 -9.03 21.01 -2.24
CA LEU A 173 -9.44 22.21 -1.51
C LEU A 173 -10.01 23.22 -2.51
N PRO A 174 -11.07 23.96 -2.12
CA PRO A 174 -11.62 25.00 -2.94
C PRO A 174 -10.55 25.97 -3.44
N SER A 175 -10.58 26.35 -4.70
CA SER A 175 -9.61 27.26 -5.33
C SER A 175 -9.85 28.70 -4.89
N VAL A 176 -9.36 29.07 -3.72
CA VAL A 176 -9.44 30.40 -3.11
C VAL A 176 -8.02 30.93 -2.91
N GLN A 177 -7.85 32.25 -2.88
CA GLN A 177 -6.55 32.83 -2.56
C GLN A 177 -6.10 32.46 -1.12
N PRO A 178 -4.83 32.08 -0.93
CA PRO A 178 -4.32 31.74 0.38
C PRO A 178 -4.31 32.96 1.30
N ILE A 179 -4.88 32.82 2.49
CA ILE A 179 -4.94 33.86 3.51
C ILE A 179 -4.10 33.39 4.70
N ARG A 180 -3.26 34.29 5.24
CA ARG A 180 -2.56 34.02 6.48
C ARG A 180 -3.51 34.09 7.65
N PRO A 181 -3.48 33.15 8.60
CA PRO A 181 -4.30 33.22 9.78
C PRO A 181 -3.97 34.48 10.58
N PRO A 182 -4.97 35.13 11.23
CA PRO A 182 -4.79 36.38 11.94
C PRO A 182 -3.88 36.28 13.18
N PHE A 183 -3.67 35.07 13.67
CA PHE A 183 -2.75 34.72 14.77
C PHE A 183 -2.20 33.30 14.61
N ALA A 184 -1.22 32.91 15.41
CA ALA A 184 -0.68 31.56 15.39
C ALA A 184 -1.72 30.55 15.87
N LEU A 185 -2.18 29.67 14.97
CA LEU A 185 -3.16 28.63 15.27
C LEU A 185 -2.50 27.47 15.99
N SER A 186 -3.14 26.94 17.01
CA SER A 186 -2.79 25.67 17.64
C SER A 186 -2.97 24.51 16.63
N LEU A 187 -2.32 23.38 16.90
CA LEU A 187 -2.42 22.20 16.04
C LEU A 187 -3.87 21.69 15.85
N ASN A 188 -4.69 21.82 16.91
CA ASN A 188 -6.10 21.43 16.85
C ASN A 188 -6.93 22.37 15.98
N GLU A 189 -6.69 23.68 16.05
CA GLU A 189 -7.35 24.67 15.20
C GLU A 189 -6.95 24.50 13.74
N GLN A 190 -5.66 24.28 13.45
CA GLN A 190 -5.20 23.97 12.09
C GLN A 190 -5.89 22.74 11.53
N ARG A 191 -5.98 21.66 12.31
CA ARG A 191 -6.69 20.44 11.91
C ARG A 191 -8.18 20.67 11.68
N ALA A 192 -8.83 21.47 12.50
CA ALA A 192 -10.25 21.79 12.35
C ALA A 192 -10.52 22.55 11.05
N VAL A 193 -9.70 23.57 10.74
CA VAL A 193 -9.81 24.37 9.52
C VAL A 193 -9.55 23.50 8.27
N LEU A 194 -8.51 22.68 8.28
CA LEU A 194 -8.20 21.77 7.16
C LEU A 194 -9.32 20.74 6.96
N SER A 195 -9.78 20.11 8.03
CA SER A 195 -10.86 19.13 7.99
C SER A 195 -12.19 19.72 7.50
N PHE A 196 -12.49 20.97 7.86
CA PHE A 196 -13.65 21.69 7.32
C PHE A 196 -13.54 21.88 5.81
N ALA A 197 -12.40 22.39 5.34
CA ALA A 197 -12.19 22.66 3.91
C ALA A 197 -12.18 21.35 3.06
N GLU A 198 -11.61 20.27 3.56
CA GLU A 198 -11.57 18.96 2.89
C GLU A 198 -12.96 18.32 2.76
N ARG A 199 -13.81 18.46 3.77
CA ARG A 199 -15.14 17.83 3.80
C ARG A 199 -16.25 18.69 3.22
N GLN A 200 -15.97 19.93 2.85
CA GLN A 200 -16.98 20.87 2.37
C GLN A 200 -17.79 20.34 1.18
N ALA A 201 -17.14 19.61 0.27
CA ALA A 201 -17.82 19.04 -0.92
C ALA A 201 -18.82 17.92 -0.58
N GLU A 202 -18.71 17.31 0.60
CA GLU A 202 -19.57 16.22 1.06
C GLU A 202 -20.76 16.71 1.90
N LEU A 203 -20.74 17.98 2.27
CA LEU A 203 -21.73 18.58 3.18
C LEU A 203 -22.80 19.39 2.43
N SER A 204 -24.00 19.45 2.99
CA SER A 204 -25.03 20.36 2.48
C SER A 204 -24.64 21.82 2.70
N PRO A 205 -25.09 22.77 1.84
CA PRO A 205 -24.77 24.21 2.00
C PRO A 205 -25.15 24.77 3.37
N ALA A 206 -26.28 24.33 3.93
CA ALA A 206 -26.73 24.73 5.26
C ALA A 206 -25.74 24.30 6.34
N ARG A 207 -25.23 23.06 6.25
CA ARG A 207 -24.27 22.52 7.21
C ARG A 207 -22.89 23.17 7.08
N VAL A 208 -22.48 23.49 5.86
CA VAL A 208 -21.23 24.25 5.62
C VAL A 208 -21.29 25.61 6.31
N ASN A 209 -22.39 26.35 6.15
CA ASN A 209 -22.55 27.65 6.79
C ASN A 209 -22.60 27.57 8.32
N GLU A 210 -23.27 26.56 8.86
CA GLU A 210 -23.33 26.33 10.30
C GLU A 210 -21.93 26.06 10.87
N LEU A 211 -21.17 25.14 10.28
CA LEU A 211 -19.82 24.81 10.70
C LEU A 211 -18.86 25.98 10.55
N ALA A 212 -19.00 26.74 9.46
CA ALA A 212 -18.23 27.95 9.24
C ALA A 212 -18.51 29.00 10.32
N ALA A 213 -19.76 29.20 10.74
CA ALA A 213 -20.12 30.13 11.80
C ALA A 213 -19.51 29.71 13.15
N ILE A 214 -19.49 28.41 13.45
CA ILE A 214 -18.86 27.88 14.70
C ILE A 214 -17.34 28.13 14.67
N LEU A 215 -16.67 27.88 13.54
CA LEU A 215 -15.22 28.06 13.39
C LEU A 215 -14.82 29.54 13.30
N ALA A 216 -15.69 30.38 12.76
CA ALA A 216 -15.43 31.81 12.58
C ALA A 216 -15.24 32.55 13.90
N ALA A 217 -16.04 32.22 14.92
CA ALA A 217 -16.02 32.90 16.21
C ALA A 217 -14.63 32.86 16.89
N PRO A 218 -13.99 31.70 17.13
CA PRO A 218 -12.68 31.61 17.73
C PRO A 218 -11.56 32.17 16.85
N LEU A 219 -11.74 32.12 15.50
CA LEU A 219 -10.72 32.58 14.53
C LEU A 219 -10.87 34.08 14.18
N LYS A 220 -11.83 34.79 14.78
CA LYS A 220 -12.13 36.20 14.51
C LYS A 220 -12.38 36.49 13.02
N VAL A 221 -12.95 35.54 12.32
CA VAL A 221 -13.35 35.63 10.90
C VAL A 221 -14.75 36.29 10.84
N GLN A 222 -14.94 37.23 9.93
CA GLN A 222 -16.21 37.95 9.85
C GLN A 222 -17.26 37.22 8.99
N ALA A 223 -18.49 37.08 9.50
CA ALA A 223 -19.65 36.78 8.67
C ALA A 223 -19.96 38.04 7.79
N PRO A 224 -20.29 37.90 6.47
CA PRO A 224 -20.84 36.74 5.80
C PRO A 224 -19.83 35.86 5.00
N ASN A 225 -18.55 36.22 5.00
CA ASN A 225 -17.54 35.56 4.15
C ASN A 225 -16.79 34.41 4.86
N ALA A 226 -17.31 33.93 5.98
CA ALA A 226 -16.62 32.96 6.84
C ALA A 226 -16.15 31.70 6.05
N VAL A 227 -16.97 31.16 5.15
CA VAL A 227 -16.61 29.98 4.34
C VAL A 227 -15.39 30.26 3.44
N VAL A 228 -15.39 31.44 2.78
CA VAL A 228 -14.31 31.82 1.85
C VAL A 228 -13.02 32.09 2.61
N GLU A 229 -13.09 32.79 3.73
CA GLU A 229 -11.93 33.12 4.56
C GLU A 229 -11.32 31.85 5.20
N LEU A 230 -12.17 30.95 5.73
CA LEU A 230 -11.70 29.65 6.27
C LEU A 230 -11.01 28.78 5.21
N ASN A 231 -11.56 28.76 3.99
CA ASN A 231 -10.90 28.07 2.86
C ASN A 231 -9.58 28.75 2.49
N GLY A 232 -9.52 30.08 2.52
CA GLY A 232 -8.29 30.84 2.31
C GLY A 232 -7.22 30.52 3.37
N ILE A 233 -7.60 30.46 4.65
CA ILE A 233 -6.72 30.07 5.75
C ILE A 233 -6.27 28.62 5.56
N ALA A 234 -7.16 27.68 5.22
CA ALA A 234 -6.79 26.29 4.94
C ALA A 234 -5.73 26.19 3.82
N ARG A 235 -5.87 26.96 2.75
CA ARG A 235 -4.85 27.04 1.70
C ARG A 235 -3.55 27.68 2.17
N GLY A 236 -3.61 28.71 2.98
CA GLY A 236 -2.43 29.36 3.56
C GLY A 236 -1.61 28.42 4.46
N LEU A 237 -2.28 27.51 5.17
CA LEU A 237 -1.63 26.49 6.03
C LEU A 237 -0.88 25.42 5.24
N LEU A 238 -1.30 25.11 4.00
CA LEU A 238 -0.64 24.09 3.16
C LEU A 238 0.58 24.64 2.40
N GLY A 239 0.80 25.93 2.40
CA GLY A 239 1.89 26.57 1.66
C GLY A 239 1.61 26.68 0.16
N PRO A 240 2.51 27.33 -0.59
CA PRO A 240 2.42 27.43 -2.04
C PRO A 240 2.56 26.02 -2.67
N THR A 241 1.63 25.65 -3.53
CA THR A 241 1.66 24.42 -4.35
C THR A 241 2.47 24.65 -5.60
#